data_fac4abbe90978ba172230a66dfab5a94
#
_entry.id   fac4abbe90978ba172230a66dfab5a94
#
_cell.length_a   1.000
_cell.length_b   1.000
_cell.length_c   1.000
_cell.angle_alpha   90.00
_cell.angle_beta   90.00
_cell.angle_gamma   90.00
#
_symmetry.space_group_name_H-M   'P 1'
#
loop_
_entity.id
_entity.type
_entity.pdbx_description
1 polymer ?
#
loop_
_entity_poly.entity_id
_entity_poly.type
_entity_poly.pdbx_seq_one_letter_code
_entity_poly.pdbx_strand_id
1 'polypeptide(L)'
;MIAFIFKIRREDFNMEKIIKGQTFDAERALYGSDGVVVENCRFDGPADGESALKECKNVEVKNSFFNLRYPLWHDDEVKVSGSEMTENCRAALWYTTNICIADTKLHGIKALRECAHIRMNNCDVDSTEFGWFVKDIAMKDTAVKSEYFMMRSEHLDFCNVSLEGKYSFQYITDSEFEHCDLDTKDAFWHAKNVIIRNSVVKGEYLAWYCENVTFENCTIIGTQPLCYCKNLKLINCEMIDTDLAFEKSEVEATICTPMISIKNPRKGTIVVPQVDEIIMDDDAAEGEIIVSGKPFQQ
;
A
#
# COMPACT_ATOMS: atom_id res chain seq x y z
N MET A 1 -13.75 -17.63 4.84
CA MET A 1 -14.43 -17.05 3.66
C MET A 1 -15.41 -15.98 4.17
N ILE A 2 -14.88 -14.79 4.48
CA ILE A 2 -15.72 -13.63 4.85
C ILE A 2 -15.95 -12.89 3.55
N ALA A 3 -17.13 -13.05 2.99
CA ALA A 3 -17.55 -12.31 1.81
C ALA A 3 -17.78 -10.86 2.24
N PHE A 4 -16.81 -10.00 2.01
CA PHE A 4 -17.02 -8.56 2.09
C PHE A 4 -17.95 -8.16 0.94
N ILE A 5 -19.24 -8.19 1.23
CA ILE A 5 -20.26 -7.59 0.37
C ILE A 5 -20.08 -6.08 0.51
N PHE A 6 -19.34 -5.49 -0.45
CA PHE A 6 -19.28 -4.05 -0.64
C PHE A 6 -20.69 -3.53 -0.96
N LYS A 7 -21.48 -3.25 0.07
CA LYS A 7 -22.68 -2.45 -0.09
C LYS A 7 -22.22 -1.00 -0.31
N ILE A 8 -21.98 -0.65 -1.58
CA ILE A 8 -22.01 0.75 -1.97
C ILE A 8 -23.40 1.24 -1.52
N ARG A 9 -23.48 2.09 -0.52
CA ARG A 9 -24.67 2.92 -0.38
C ARG A 9 -24.80 3.68 -1.69
N ARG A 10 -25.72 3.26 -2.54
CA ARG A 10 -26.25 4.12 -3.58
C ARG A 10 -27.06 5.21 -2.86
N GLU A 11 -26.39 6.16 -2.29
CA GLU A 11 -26.97 7.47 -2.15
C GLU A 11 -26.87 8.08 -3.55
N ASP A 12 -28.01 8.20 -4.21
CA ASP A 12 -28.10 8.89 -5.49
C ASP A 12 -27.69 10.35 -5.20
N PHE A 13 -26.44 10.68 -5.55
CA PHE A 13 -26.00 12.07 -5.51
C PHE A 13 -26.96 12.87 -6.38
N ASN A 14 -27.50 13.93 -5.84
CA ASN A 14 -28.28 14.88 -6.62
C ASN A 14 -27.34 15.63 -7.56
N MET A 15 -26.96 14.96 -8.68
CA MET A 15 -26.05 15.51 -9.68
C MET A 15 -26.79 16.55 -10.53
N GLU A 16 -26.60 17.81 -10.20
CA GLU A 16 -27.37 18.90 -10.80
C GLU A 16 -26.76 19.41 -12.11
N LYS A 17 -25.42 19.22 -12.32
CA LYS A 17 -24.71 19.81 -13.44
C LYS A 17 -23.78 18.83 -14.14
N ILE A 18 -23.95 18.67 -15.46
CA ILE A 18 -23.05 17.86 -16.30
C ILE A 18 -22.18 18.79 -17.15
N ILE A 19 -20.87 18.64 -17.03
CA ILE A 19 -19.85 19.33 -17.84
C ILE A 19 -19.23 18.26 -18.75
N LYS A 20 -19.37 18.41 -20.06
CA LYS A 20 -18.96 17.37 -21.02
C LYS A 20 -18.12 17.91 -22.16
N GLY A 21 -17.02 17.20 -22.48
CA GLY A 21 -16.20 17.46 -23.67
C GLY A 21 -15.52 18.83 -23.69
N GLN A 22 -15.28 19.41 -22.54
CA GLN A 22 -14.67 20.75 -22.42
C GLN A 22 -13.18 20.66 -22.11
N THR A 23 -12.43 21.70 -22.48
CA THR A 23 -11.02 21.89 -22.12
C THR A 23 -10.90 23.07 -21.18
N PHE A 24 -10.12 22.88 -20.11
CA PHE A 24 -9.86 23.88 -19.08
C PHE A 24 -8.35 24.04 -18.88
N ASP A 25 -7.85 25.26 -18.91
CA ASP A 25 -6.46 25.60 -18.57
C ASP A 25 -6.33 26.79 -17.60
N ALA A 26 -7.46 27.34 -17.16
CA ALA A 26 -7.49 28.42 -16.19
C ALA A 26 -7.29 27.88 -14.75
N GLU A 27 -6.66 28.69 -13.90
CA GLU A 27 -6.57 28.42 -12.47
C GLU A 27 -7.96 28.28 -11.86
N ARG A 28 -8.15 27.21 -11.04
CA ARG A 28 -9.40 26.96 -10.31
C ARG A 28 -10.64 26.92 -11.18
N ALA A 29 -10.54 26.36 -12.38
CA ALA A 29 -11.59 26.38 -13.40
C ALA A 29 -12.97 25.94 -12.90
N LEU A 30 -13.05 24.98 -11.99
CA LEU A 30 -14.28 24.44 -11.42
C LEU A 30 -14.30 24.52 -9.87
N TYR A 31 -13.59 25.47 -9.31
CA TYR A 31 -13.45 25.66 -7.86
C TYR A 31 -14.79 25.73 -7.14
N GLY A 32 -14.91 25.05 -5.98
CA GLY A 32 -16.07 25.10 -5.11
C GLY A 32 -17.35 24.50 -5.73
N SER A 33 -17.21 23.67 -6.77
CA SER A 33 -18.37 23.00 -7.38
C SER A 33 -19.00 21.99 -6.43
N ASP A 34 -20.33 21.87 -6.45
CA ASP A 34 -21.08 20.87 -5.71
C ASP A 34 -22.07 20.17 -6.64
N GLY A 35 -22.16 18.83 -6.57
CA GLY A 35 -23.07 18.04 -7.38
C GLY A 35 -22.73 18.04 -8.88
N VAL A 36 -21.45 17.95 -9.28
CA VAL A 36 -21.02 18.06 -10.67
C VAL A 36 -20.52 16.74 -11.24
N VAL A 37 -20.96 16.41 -12.46
CA VAL A 37 -20.37 15.35 -13.31
C VAL A 37 -19.46 15.99 -14.34
N VAL A 38 -18.18 15.61 -14.37
CA VAL A 38 -17.18 16.05 -15.36
C VAL A 38 -16.88 14.84 -16.26
N GLU A 39 -17.34 14.90 -17.52
CA GLU A 39 -17.28 13.75 -18.44
C GLU A 39 -16.52 14.10 -19.72
N ASN A 40 -15.56 13.27 -20.10
CA ASN A 40 -14.76 13.44 -21.34
C ASN A 40 -14.11 14.83 -21.42
N CYS A 41 -13.67 15.38 -20.29
CA CYS A 41 -13.06 16.72 -20.23
C CYS A 41 -11.53 16.63 -20.22
N ARG A 42 -10.89 17.75 -20.55
CA ARG A 42 -9.44 17.89 -20.58
C ARG A 42 -9.01 19.07 -19.73
N PHE A 43 -8.18 18.83 -18.73
CA PHE A 43 -7.56 19.86 -17.89
C PHE A 43 -6.09 19.98 -18.31
N ASP A 44 -5.84 20.85 -19.28
CA ASP A 44 -4.56 21.00 -19.96
C ASP A 44 -4.56 22.28 -20.79
N GLY A 45 -3.41 22.92 -20.97
CA GLY A 45 -3.27 24.07 -21.85
C GLY A 45 -2.17 25.04 -21.41
N PRO A 46 -1.87 26.04 -22.27
CA PRO A 46 -0.73 26.92 -22.10
C PRO A 46 -0.84 27.92 -20.93
N ALA A 47 -2.04 28.14 -20.40
CA ALA A 47 -2.21 28.98 -19.21
C ALA A 47 -1.73 28.31 -17.92
N ASP A 48 -1.46 26.98 -17.95
CA ASP A 48 -0.92 26.20 -16.84
C ASP A 48 -1.64 26.44 -15.49
N GLY A 49 -2.96 26.58 -15.54
CA GLY A 49 -3.80 26.82 -14.37
C GLY A 49 -3.82 25.61 -13.44
N GLU A 50 -3.70 25.84 -12.14
CA GLU A 50 -3.69 24.78 -11.14
C GLU A 50 -5.01 24.67 -10.36
N SER A 51 -5.15 23.60 -9.55
CA SER A 51 -6.25 23.45 -8.60
C SER A 51 -7.64 23.47 -9.25
N ALA A 52 -7.80 22.83 -10.41
CA ALA A 52 -9.00 22.91 -11.23
C ALA A 52 -10.29 22.53 -10.48
N LEU A 53 -10.24 21.45 -9.71
CA LEU A 53 -11.31 20.95 -8.84
C LEU A 53 -10.80 21.03 -7.39
N LYS A 54 -10.88 22.20 -6.79
CA LYS A 54 -10.49 22.43 -5.40
C LYS A 54 -11.68 22.87 -4.57
N GLU A 55 -11.78 22.35 -3.33
CA GLU A 55 -12.86 22.62 -2.39
C GLU A 55 -14.25 22.26 -2.94
N CYS A 56 -14.29 21.17 -3.71
CA CYS A 56 -15.50 20.65 -4.33
C CYS A 56 -16.18 19.59 -3.44
N LYS A 57 -17.48 19.37 -3.70
CA LYS A 57 -18.25 18.30 -3.06
C LYS A 57 -19.07 17.56 -4.09
N ASN A 58 -19.33 16.25 -3.81
CA ASN A 58 -20.16 15.43 -4.68
C ASN A 58 -19.71 15.50 -6.15
N VAL A 59 -18.44 15.20 -6.42
CA VAL A 59 -17.84 15.31 -7.76
C VAL A 59 -17.69 13.92 -8.37
N GLU A 60 -18.18 13.76 -9.58
CA GLU A 60 -17.94 12.56 -10.38
C GLU A 60 -17.17 12.91 -11.66
N VAL A 61 -15.94 12.38 -11.78
CA VAL A 61 -15.07 12.56 -12.95
C VAL A 61 -15.06 11.26 -13.77
N LYS A 62 -15.38 11.35 -15.06
CA LYS A 62 -15.43 10.21 -15.97
C LYS A 62 -14.61 10.47 -17.22
N ASN A 63 -13.79 9.49 -17.62
CA ASN A 63 -13.09 9.48 -18.91
C ASN A 63 -12.39 10.81 -19.21
N SER A 64 -11.77 11.42 -18.21
CA SER A 64 -11.20 12.76 -18.32
C SER A 64 -9.69 12.73 -18.16
N PHE A 65 -9.02 13.70 -18.74
CA PHE A 65 -7.58 13.83 -18.79
C PHE A 65 -7.10 15.04 -18.00
N PHE A 66 -6.12 14.83 -17.13
CA PHE A 66 -5.53 15.89 -16.31
C PHE A 66 -4.02 15.97 -16.57
N ASN A 67 -3.54 17.16 -16.85
CA ASN A 67 -2.13 17.48 -17.06
C ASN A 67 -1.69 18.74 -16.31
N LEU A 68 -2.52 19.24 -15.40
CA LEU A 68 -2.27 20.42 -14.58
C LEU A 68 -2.09 20.03 -13.11
N ARG A 69 -1.36 20.86 -12.35
CA ARG A 69 -1.01 20.60 -10.94
C ARG A 69 -2.23 20.66 -10.03
N TYR A 70 -2.21 19.85 -8.95
CA TYR A 70 -3.19 19.89 -7.87
C TYR A 70 -4.64 19.71 -8.35
N PRO A 71 -4.96 18.70 -9.18
CA PRO A 71 -6.25 18.63 -9.90
C PRO A 71 -7.47 18.54 -8.99
N LEU A 72 -7.33 17.91 -7.83
CA LEU A 72 -8.36 17.69 -6.80
C LEU A 72 -7.71 17.97 -5.44
N TRP A 73 -8.32 18.84 -4.63
CA TRP A 73 -7.71 19.29 -3.37
C TRP A 73 -8.74 19.80 -2.37
N HIS A 74 -8.75 19.26 -1.13
CA HIS A 74 -9.73 19.57 -0.10
C HIS A 74 -11.17 19.26 -0.53
N ASP A 75 -11.37 18.16 -1.21
CA ASP A 75 -12.67 17.79 -1.72
C ASP A 75 -13.34 16.75 -0.78
N ASP A 76 -14.63 16.56 -0.94
CA ASP A 76 -15.38 15.54 -0.25
C ASP A 76 -16.36 14.85 -1.20
N GLU A 77 -16.54 13.52 -1.03
CA GLU A 77 -17.37 12.70 -1.91
C GLU A 77 -16.92 12.77 -3.39
N VAL A 78 -15.74 12.21 -3.67
CA VAL A 78 -15.13 12.24 -5.01
C VAL A 78 -15.17 10.85 -5.65
N LYS A 79 -15.64 10.78 -6.89
CA LYS A 79 -15.54 9.59 -7.74
C LYS A 79 -14.75 9.90 -8.99
N VAL A 80 -13.73 9.09 -9.29
CA VAL A 80 -12.91 9.21 -10.52
C VAL A 80 -12.91 7.87 -11.22
N SER A 81 -13.27 7.83 -12.50
CA SER A 81 -13.27 6.59 -13.28
C SER A 81 -12.79 6.81 -14.72
N GLY A 82 -12.09 5.79 -15.27
CA GLY A 82 -11.65 5.76 -16.65
C GLY A 82 -10.77 6.96 -17.04
N SER A 83 -10.08 7.56 -16.08
CA SER A 83 -9.40 8.85 -16.23
C SER A 83 -7.88 8.70 -16.19
N GLU A 84 -7.17 9.76 -16.58
CA GLU A 84 -5.72 9.81 -16.54
C GLU A 84 -5.24 11.11 -15.89
N MET A 85 -4.36 10.98 -14.90
CA MET A 85 -3.58 12.06 -14.30
C MET A 85 -2.11 11.85 -14.63
N THR A 86 -1.52 12.72 -15.43
CA THR A 86 -0.14 12.60 -15.90
C THR A 86 0.87 12.91 -14.78
N GLU A 87 2.16 12.78 -15.08
CA GLU A 87 3.27 13.16 -14.18
C GLU A 87 3.27 14.65 -13.78
N ASN A 88 2.58 15.50 -14.53
CA ASN A 88 2.41 16.91 -14.18
C ASN A 88 1.33 17.15 -13.09
N CYS A 89 0.47 16.16 -12.84
CA CYS A 89 -0.58 16.22 -11.82
C CYS A 89 -0.04 15.97 -10.40
N ARG A 90 1.02 16.67 -10.00
CA ARG A 90 1.59 16.53 -8.66
C ARG A 90 0.57 16.87 -7.57
N ALA A 91 0.67 16.17 -6.44
CA ALA A 91 -0.15 16.39 -5.24
C ALA A 91 -1.67 16.34 -5.52
N ALA A 92 -2.10 15.38 -6.34
CA ALA A 92 -3.50 15.12 -6.59
C ALA A 92 -4.20 14.55 -5.34
N LEU A 93 -5.45 14.92 -5.13
CA LEU A 93 -6.31 14.37 -4.07
C LEU A 93 -5.77 14.62 -2.64
N TRP A 94 -5.11 15.74 -2.38
CA TRP A 94 -4.68 16.07 -1.02
C TRP A 94 -5.84 16.54 -0.15
N TYR A 95 -5.88 16.08 1.13
CA TYR A 95 -6.88 16.45 2.13
C TYR A 95 -8.32 16.14 1.70
N THR A 96 -8.50 15.14 0.86
CA THR A 96 -9.78 14.75 0.28
C THR A 96 -10.35 13.54 1.04
N THR A 97 -11.67 13.49 1.22
CA THR A 97 -12.35 12.42 1.93
C THR A 97 -13.42 11.74 1.07
N ASN A 98 -13.78 10.50 1.43
CA ASN A 98 -14.80 9.72 0.73
C ASN A 98 -14.52 9.55 -0.77
N ILE A 99 -13.37 8.94 -1.08
CA ILE A 99 -12.81 8.84 -2.42
C ILE A 99 -13.10 7.46 -3.02
N CYS A 100 -13.54 7.42 -4.26
CA CYS A 100 -13.66 6.21 -5.06
C CYS A 100 -12.94 6.38 -6.39
N ILE A 101 -11.92 5.56 -6.68
CA ILE A 101 -11.12 5.63 -7.91
C ILE A 101 -11.17 4.28 -8.60
N ALA A 102 -11.53 4.24 -9.88
CA ALA A 102 -11.56 3.02 -10.67
C ALA A 102 -11.01 3.23 -12.08
N ASP A 103 -10.36 2.21 -12.64
CA ASP A 103 -9.90 2.20 -14.04
C ASP A 103 -9.07 3.47 -14.40
N THR A 104 -8.23 3.95 -13.49
CA THR A 104 -7.61 5.28 -13.58
C THR A 104 -6.09 5.20 -13.45
N LYS A 105 -5.38 6.04 -14.23
CA LYS A 105 -3.94 6.24 -14.10
C LYS A 105 -3.62 7.44 -13.21
N LEU A 106 -2.75 7.22 -12.22
CA LEU A 106 -2.28 8.23 -11.26
C LEU A 106 -0.76 8.31 -11.34
N HIS A 107 -0.22 9.14 -12.23
CA HIS A 107 1.21 9.22 -12.50
C HIS A 107 1.90 10.47 -11.94
N GLY A 108 1.20 11.31 -11.22
CA GLY A 108 1.78 12.50 -10.58
C GLY A 108 2.30 12.21 -9.17
N ILE A 109 3.47 12.72 -8.83
CA ILE A 109 4.08 12.54 -7.50
C ILE A 109 3.21 13.08 -6.36
N LYS A 110 3.32 12.43 -5.18
CA LYS A 110 2.67 12.87 -3.92
C LYS A 110 1.15 12.84 -3.96
N ALA A 111 0.54 11.92 -4.70
CA ALA A 111 -0.91 11.76 -4.69
C ALA A 111 -1.42 11.19 -3.36
N LEU A 112 -2.68 11.47 -3.02
CA LEU A 112 -3.41 10.94 -1.85
C LEU A 112 -2.75 11.23 -0.49
N ARG A 113 -2.31 12.44 -0.22
CA ARG A 113 -1.76 12.79 1.09
C ARG A 113 -2.86 13.28 2.05
N GLU A 114 -2.85 12.77 3.30
CA GLU A 114 -3.78 13.15 4.36
C GLU A 114 -5.25 12.99 3.94
N CYS A 115 -5.54 11.89 3.24
CA CYS A 115 -6.86 11.51 2.76
C CYS A 115 -7.50 10.44 3.63
N ALA A 116 -8.83 10.29 3.56
CA ALA A 116 -9.54 9.28 4.32
C ALA A 116 -10.69 8.65 3.54
N HIS A 117 -11.05 7.39 3.91
CA HIS A 117 -12.15 6.62 3.35
C HIS A 117 -12.05 6.44 1.84
N ILE A 118 -11.00 5.72 1.42
CA ILE A 118 -10.62 5.56 0.02
C ILE A 118 -10.95 4.16 -0.47
N ARG A 119 -11.46 4.06 -1.69
CA ARG A 119 -11.59 2.81 -2.44
C ARG A 119 -10.93 2.98 -3.79
N MET A 120 -9.97 2.09 -4.09
CA MET A 120 -9.27 2.04 -5.37
C MET A 120 -9.43 0.67 -6.00
N ASN A 121 -9.75 0.62 -7.29
CA ASN A 121 -9.86 -0.62 -8.02
C ASN A 121 -9.36 -0.49 -9.45
N ASN A 122 -8.59 -1.47 -9.92
CA ASN A 122 -8.06 -1.55 -11.27
C ASN A 122 -7.35 -0.26 -11.73
N CYS A 123 -6.42 0.22 -10.89
CA CYS A 123 -5.68 1.46 -11.15
C CYS A 123 -4.23 1.17 -11.53
N ASP A 124 -3.61 2.14 -12.23
CA ASP A 124 -2.19 2.17 -12.55
C ASP A 124 -1.56 3.40 -11.88
N VAL A 125 -0.66 3.16 -10.93
CA VAL A 125 -0.05 4.20 -10.10
C VAL A 125 1.45 4.28 -10.34
N ASP A 126 1.94 5.43 -10.83
CA ASP A 126 3.38 5.77 -10.84
C ASP A 126 3.57 7.10 -10.08
N SER A 127 3.77 7.01 -8.77
CA SER A 127 3.70 8.17 -7.91
C SER A 127 4.59 8.02 -6.67
N THR A 128 5.74 8.65 -6.65
CA THR A 128 6.59 8.76 -5.45
C THR A 128 5.88 9.49 -4.33
N GLU A 129 6.06 9.04 -3.07
CA GLU A 129 5.42 9.57 -1.87
C GLU A 129 3.87 9.48 -1.92
N PHE A 130 3.33 8.42 -2.52
CA PHE A 130 1.90 8.17 -2.60
C PHE A 130 1.32 7.74 -1.25
N GLY A 131 0.19 8.31 -0.89
CA GLY A 131 -0.63 7.83 0.23
C GLY A 131 -0.02 8.10 1.62
N TRP A 132 0.66 9.21 1.85
CA TRP A 132 1.16 9.55 3.18
C TRP A 132 0.05 10.02 4.11
N PHE A 133 0.02 9.48 5.34
CA PHE A 133 -0.97 9.80 6.37
C PHE A 133 -2.42 9.52 5.94
N VAL A 134 -2.61 8.47 5.17
CA VAL A 134 -3.94 8.02 4.75
C VAL A 134 -4.62 7.24 5.86
N LYS A 135 -5.93 7.40 5.98
CA LYS A 135 -6.77 6.65 6.91
C LYS A 135 -7.87 5.91 6.16
N ASP A 136 -7.96 4.60 6.39
CA ASP A 136 -8.99 3.74 5.81
C ASP A 136 -8.97 3.73 4.27
N ILE A 137 -8.15 2.85 3.71
CA ILE A 137 -8.08 2.61 2.26
C ILE A 137 -8.22 1.13 1.93
N ALA A 138 -9.16 0.82 1.04
CA ALA A 138 -9.24 -0.48 0.36
C ALA A 138 -8.71 -0.33 -1.08
N MET A 139 -7.68 -1.11 -1.42
CA MET A 139 -7.07 -1.12 -2.75
C MET A 139 -7.11 -2.53 -3.34
N LYS A 140 -7.59 -2.64 -4.58
CA LYS A 140 -7.74 -3.93 -5.22
C LYS A 140 -7.30 -3.87 -6.69
N ASP A 141 -6.76 -5.01 -7.20
CA ASP A 141 -6.43 -5.22 -8.62
C ASP A 141 -5.60 -4.04 -9.20
N THR A 142 -4.63 -3.52 -8.45
CA THR A 142 -3.92 -2.27 -8.75
C THR A 142 -2.42 -2.51 -8.88
N ALA A 143 -1.82 -1.95 -9.93
CA ALA A 143 -0.38 -1.91 -10.11
C ALA A 143 0.20 -0.59 -9.59
N VAL A 144 1.29 -0.68 -8.82
CA VAL A 144 1.91 0.47 -8.16
C VAL A 144 3.40 0.49 -8.41
N LYS A 145 3.92 1.65 -8.82
CA LYS A 145 5.33 1.98 -8.77
C LYS A 145 5.52 3.22 -7.91
N SER A 146 6.23 3.06 -6.78
CA SER A 146 6.35 4.15 -5.82
C SER A 146 7.54 3.98 -4.88
N GLU A 147 8.23 5.07 -4.59
CA GLU A 147 9.11 5.17 -3.42
C GLU A 147 8.36 5.85 -2.27
N TYR A 148 8.60 5.42 -1.01
CA TYR A 148 7.94 5.93 0.19
C TYR A 148 6.41 5.79 0.15
N PHE A 149 5.93 4.61 -0.30
CA PHE A 149 4.51 4.31 -0.47
C PHE A 149 3.81 4.10 0.88
N MET A 150 2.65 4.74 1.08
CA MET A 150 1.76 4.59 2.25
C MET A 150 2.41 4.87 3.61
N MET A 151 3.39 5.76 3.68
CA MET A 151 4.06 6.07 4.94
C MET A 151 3.12 6.66 6.00
N ARG A 152 3.19 6.14 7.25
CA ARG A 152 2.40 6.60 8.41
C ARG A 152 0.89 6.55 8.20
N SER A 153 0.42 5.56 7.47
CA SER A 153 -0.99 5.35 7.17
C SER A 153 -1.59 4.26 8.05
N GLU A 154 -2.92 4.24 8.18
CA GLU A 154 -3.63 3.30 9.04
C GLU A 154 -4.85 2.70 8.34
N HIS A 155 -5.22 1.46 8.71
CA HIS A 155 -6.33 0.71 8.15
C HIS A 155 -6.23 0.53 6.62
N LEU A 156 -5.13 -0.10 6.19
CA LEU A 156 -4.93 -0.49 4.79
C LEU A 156 -5.51 -1.90 4.58
N ASP A 157 -6.39 -2.07 3.59
CA ASP A 157 -6.93 -3.35 3.14
C ASP A 157 -6.57 -3.54 1.66
N PHE A 158 -5.52 -4.33 1.40
CA PHE A 158 -4.97 -4.50 0.06
C PHE A 158 -5.17 -5.94 -0.44
N CYS A 159 -5.77 -6.06 -1.63
CA CYS A 159 -6.00 -7.36 -2.26
C CYS A 159 -5.59 -7.34 -3.73
N ASN A 160 -4.75 -8.30 -4.13
CA ASN A 160 -4.24 -8.40 -5.50
C ASN A 160 -3.56 -7.11 -5.99
N VAL A 161 -2.62 -6.60 -5.16
CA VAL A 161 -1.83 -5.40 -5.47
C VAL A 161 -0.41 -5.81 -5.80
N SER A 162 0.13 -5.30 -6.91
CA SER A 162 1.55 -5.39 -7.25
C SER A 162 2.25 -4.08 -6.97
N LEU A 163 3.40 -4.13 -6.29
CA LEU A 163 4.21 -2.96 -5.95
C LEU A 163 5.66 -3.15 -6.35
N GLU A 164 6.19 -2.20 -7.09
CA GLU A 164 7.63 -2.02 -7.32
C GLU A 164 8.09 -0.72 -6.67
N GLY A 165 9.09 -0.79 -5.76
CA GLY A 165 9.57 0.42 -5.10
C GLY A 165 10.57 0.20 -3.99
N LYS A 166 10.59 1.14 -3.02
CA LYS A 166 11.40 1.07 -1.81
C LYS A 166 10.84 1.96 -0.71
N TYR A 167 11.19 1.64 0.56
CA TYR A 167 10.75 2.38 1.77
C TYR A 167 9.23 2.41 1.93
N SER A 168 8.55 1.33 1.52
CA SER A 168 7.09 1.26 1.52
C SER A 168 6.55 0.83 2.86
N PHE A 169 5.34 1.27 3.19
CA PHE A 169 4.60 0.84 4.39
C PHE A 169 5.30 1.12 5.73
N GLN A 170 6.21 2.07 5.79
CA GLN A 170 6.86 2.41 7.06
C GLN A 170 5.89 3.11 8.00
N TYR A 171 5.89 2.68 9.29
CA TYR A 171 5.03 3.21 10.35
C TYR A 171 3.52 3.04 10.10
N ILE A 172 3.11 2.04 9.32
CA ILE A 172 1.67 1.74 9.16
C ILE A 172 1.12 1.01 10.39
N THR A 173 -0.21 1.09 10.57
CA THR A 173 -0.89 0.35 11.64
C THR A 173 -2.19 -0.29 11.16
N ASP A 174 -2.59 -1.38 11.86
CA ASP A 174 -3.92 -1.98 11.74
C ASP A 174 -4.33 -2.30 10.30
N SER A 175 -3.47 -3.08 9.59
CA SER A 175 -3.55 -3.25 8.14
C SER A 175 -3.51 -4.72 7.72
N GLU A 176 -4.17 -5.04 6.62
CA GLU A 176 -4.21 -6.39 6.03
C GLU A 176 -3.82 -6.36 4.54
N PHE A 177 -3.06 -7.40 4.14
CA PHE A 177 -2.61 -7.59 2.76
C PHE A 177 -2.91 -9.03 2.35
N GLU A 178 -3.52 -9.22 1.19
CA GLU A 178 -3.83 -10.54 0.68
C GLU A 178 -3.58 -10.64 -0.83
N HIS A 179 -2.94 -11.73 -1.27
CA HIS A 179 -2.58 -11.98 -2.67
C HIS A 179 -1.78 -10.84 -3.33
N CYS A 180 -0.87 -10.23 -2.58
CA CYS A 180 -0.03 -9.12 -3.05
C CYS A 180 1.34 -9.62 -3.52
N ASP A 181 1.93 -8.90 -4.48
CA ASP A 181 3.32 -9.06 -4.93
C ASP A 181 4.07 -7.75 -4.65
N LEU A 182 4.91 -7.76 -3.61
CA LEU A 182 5.53 -6.55 -3.06
C LEU A 182 7.06 -6.62 -3.23
N ASP A 183 7.58 -6.09 -4.35
CA ASP A 183 9.03 -5.95 -4.59
C ASP A 183 9.50 -4.57 -4.07
N THR A 184 9.91 -4.53 -2.81
CA THR A 184 10.20 -3.28 -2.12
C THR A 184 11.14 -3.45 -0.93
N LYS A 185 12.35 -2.89 -0.99
CA LYS A 185 13.31 -2.93 0.13
C LYS A 185 12.94 -1.95 1.25
N ASP A 186 13.47 -2.19 2.46
CA ASP A 186 13.23 -1.38 3.67
C ASP A 186 11.73 -1.19 3.98
N ALA A 187 10.91 -2.20 3.62
CA ALA A 187 9.47 -2.14 3.79
C ALA A 187 9.02 -2.51 5.19
N PHE A 188 7.86 -2.00 5.59
CA PHE A 188 7.18 -2.29 6.86
C PHE A 188 7.96 -1.89 8.13
N TRP A 189 8.99 -1.05 8.06
CA TRP A 189 9.69 -0.62 9.25
C TRP A 189 8.75 0.06 10.25
N HIS A 190 8.83 -0.37 11.52
CA HIS A 190 7.97 0.10 12.61
C HIS A 190 6.45 -0.13 12.37
N ALA A 191 6.08 -1.06 11.51
CA ALA A 191 4.68 -1.43 11.32
C ALA A 191 4.10 -2.12 12.57
N LYS A 192 2.80 -1.91 12.83
CA LYS A 192 2.12 -2.51 13.98
C LYS A 192 0.77 -3.08 13.62
N ASN A 193 0.43 -4.24 14.21
CA ASN A 193 -0.84 -4.91 13.99
C ASN A 193 -1.11 -5.15 12.50
N VAL A 194 -0.18 -5.81 11.80
CA VAL A 194 -0.27 -6.06 10.35
C VAL A 194 -0.36 -7.54 10.08
N ILE A 195 -1.23 -7.92 9.17
CA ILE A 195 -1.40 -9.30 8.70
C ILE A 195 -1.17 -9.34 7.20
N ILE A 196 -0.27 -10.23 6.76
CA ILE A 196 0.04 -10.43 5.34
C ILE A 196 -0.22 -11.91 5.04
N ARG A 197 -1.08 -12.18 4.04
CA ARG A 197 -1.48 -13.55 3.68
C ARG A 197 -1.28 -13.81 2.18
N ASN A 198 -0.91 -15.06 1.87
CA ASN A 198 -0.88 -15.55 0.48
C ASN A 198 -0.14 -14.63 -0.48
N SER A 199 0.97 -14.03 -0.04
CA SER A 199 1.64 -12.92 -0.71
C SER A 199 3.14 -13.17 -0.87
N VAL A 200 3.73 -12.49 -1.85
CA VAL A 200 5.19 -12.42 -2.01
C VAL A 200 5.68 -11.08 -1.49
N VAL A 201 6.70 -11.09 -0.62
CA VAL A 201 7.36 -9.88 -0.11
C VAL A 201 8.85 -10.01 -0.36
N LYS A 202 9.37 -9.20 -1.28
CA LYS A 202 10.75 -9.25 -1.72
C LYS A 202 11.46 -7.93 -1.48
N GLY A 203 12.68 -8.02 -0.94
CA GLY A 203 13.57 -6.87 -0.71
C GLY A 203 14.49 -7.07 0.48
N GLU A 204 15.44 -6.17 0.64
CA GLU A 204 16.37 -6.15 1.77
C GLU A 204 15.74 -5.50 2.99
N TYR A 205 16.16 -5.93 4.21
CA TYR A 205 15.81 -5.32 5.50
C TYR A 205 14.32 -5.19 5.77
N LEU A 206 13.55 -6.21 5.39
CA LEU A 206 12.09 -6.22 5.52
C LEU A 206 11.64 -6.27 6.99
N ALA A 207 10.62 -5.50 7.31
CA ALA A 207 9.86 -5.50 8.57
C ALA A 207 10.71 -5.30 9.84
N TRP A 208 11.69 -4.41 9.81
CA TRP A 208 12.46 -4.09 11.03
C TRP A 208 11.64 -3.30 12.05
N TYR A 209 11.85 -3.63 13.34
CA TYR A 209 11.20 -2.98 14.48
C TYR A 209 9.66 -3.09 14.50
N CYS A 210 9.12 -4.13 13.88
CA CYS A 210 7.68 -4.37 13.85
C CYS A 210 7.13 -4.86 15.20
N GLU A 211 5.83 -4.69 15.40
CA GLU A 211 5.10 -5.18 16.57
C GLU A 211 3.76 -5.79 16.16
N ASN A 212 3.48 -7.03 16.63
CA ASN A 212 2.25 -7.77 16.29
C ASN A 212 2.07 -7.95 14.76
N VAL A 213 3.08 -8.47 14.07
CA VAL A 213 3.00 -8.73 12.63
C VAL A 213 2.90 -10.23 12.37
N THR A 214 2.02 -10.61 11.46
CA THR A 214 1.82 -11.99 11.06
C THR A 214 1.98 -12.14 9.55
N PHE A 215 2.82 -13.07 9.12
CA PHE A 215 2.90 -13.57 7.75
C PHE A 215 2.30 -14.96 7.72
N GLU A 216 1.35 -15.21 6.83
CA GLU A 216 0.69 -16.53 6.67
C GLU A 216 0.69 -16.95 5.22
N ASN A 217 1.26 -18.14 4.94
CA ASN A 217 1.43 -18.68 3.57
C ASN A 217 2.13 -17.69 2.63
N CYS A 218 3.16 -17.01 3.11
CA CYS A 218 3.88 -15.99 2.35
C CYS A 218 5.25 -16.48 1.89
N THR A 219 5.73 -15.97 0.76
CA THR A 219 7.12 -16.09 0.32
C THR A 219 7.86 -14.80 0.65
N ILE A 220 8.89 -14.89 1.49
CA ILE A 220 9.74 -13.77 1.91
C ILE A 220 11.12 -13.94 1.27
N ILE A 221 11.60 -12.93 0.56
CA ILE A 221 12.83 -13.01 -0.24
C ILE A 221 13.75 -11.82 0.10
N GLY A 222 15.00 -12.10 0.46
CA GLY A 222 16.04 -11.08 0.63
C GLY A 222 16.75 -11.13 1.97
N THR A 223 17.81 -10.31 2.08
CA THR A 223 18.75 -10.32 3.22
C THR A 223 18.20 -9.62 4.46
N GLN A 224 18.60 -10.09 5.64
CA GLN A 224 18.33 -9.54 6.97
C GLN A 224 16.84 -9.18 7.21
N PRO A 225 15.88 -10.06 6.87
CA PRO A 225 14.49 -9.78 7.11
C PRO A 225 14.14 -9.96 8.60
N LEU A 226 13.10 -9.26 9.05
CA LEU A 226 12.38 -9.54 10.29
C LEU A 226 13.23 -9.36 11.56
N CYS A 227 14.12 -8.37 11.57
CA CYS A 227 14.96 -8.07 12.71
C CYS A 227 14.31 -7.07 13.68
N TYR A 228 14.63 -7.22 14.99
CA TYR A 228 14.18 -6.32 16.08
C TYR A 228 12.65 -6.30 16.30
N CYS A 229 11.94 -7.35 15.88
CA CYS A 229 10.49 -7.45 15.99
C CYS A 229 10.00 -7.91 17.36
N LYS A 230 8.77 -7.53 17.71
CA LYS A 230 8.06 -8.03 18.88
C LYS A 230 6.78 -8.74 18.46
N ASN A 231 6.52 -9.90 19.06
CA ASN A 231 5.35 -10.72 18.74
C ASN A 231 5.16 -10.93 17.22
N LEU A 232 6.24 -11.38 16.57
CA LEU A 232 6.26 -11.74 15.16
C LEU A 232 5.76 -13.17 14.99
N LYS A 233 4.92 -13.42 13.98
CA LYS A 233 4.45 -14.77 13.63
C LYS A 233 4.64 -15.06 12.14
N LEU A 234 5.19 -16.23 11.85
CA LEU A 234 5.26 -16.80 10.51
C LEU A 234 4.56 -18.16 10.50
N ILE A 235 3.55 -18.32 9.65
CA ILE A 235 2.76 -19.54 9.54
C ILE A 235 2.90 -20.06 8.11
N ASN A 236 3.54 -21.25 7.95
CA ASN A 236 3.76 -21.88 6.65
C ASN A 236 4.41 -20.94 5.62
N CYS A 237 5.46 -20.21 6.02
CA CYS A 237 6.13 -19.29 5.13
C CYS A 237 7.33 -19.93 4.42
N GLU A 238 7.59 -19.49 3.21
CA GLU A 238 8.84 -19.72 2.50
C GLU A 238 9.79 -18.55 2.74
N MET A 239 11.06 -18.84 3.01
CA MET A 239 12.11 -17.83 3.15
C MET A 239 13.23 -18.15 2.17
N ILE A 240 13.31 -17.39 1.08
CA ILE A 240 14.21 -17.63 -0.04
C ILE A 240 15.32 -16.58 -0.05
N ASP A 241 16.56 -17.02 -0.23
CA ASP A 241 17.75 -16.15 -0.22
C ASP A 241 17.81 -15.28 1.04
N THR A 242 17.37 -15.84 2.18
CA THR A 242 17.35 -15.12 3.45
C THR A 242 18.53 -15.52 4.33
N ASP A 243 19.31 -14.52 4.70
CA ASP A 243 20.40 -14.62 5.67
C ASP A 243 20.21 -13.64 6.84
N LEU A 244 20.91 -13.90 7.93
CA LEU A 244 20.91 -13.07 9.15
C LEU A 244 19.50 -12.71 9.65
N ALA A 245 18.52 -13.58 9.42
CA ALA A 245 17.12 -13.37 9.74
C ALA A 245 16.87 -13.39 11.25
N PHE A 246 15.84 -12.65 11.69
CA PHE A 246 15.28 -12.64 13.04
C PHE A 246 16.18 -12.03 14.14
N GLU A 247 17.25 -11.30 13.79
CA GLU A 247 18.13 -10.73 14.78
C GLU A 247 17.35 -9.91 15.83
N LYS A 248 17.53 -10.28 17.11
CA LYS A 248 16.88 -9.66 18.29
C LYS A 248 15.35 -9.64 18.27
N SER A 249 14.71 -10.55 17.54
CA SER A 249 13.26 -10.65 17.42
C SER A 249 12.65 -11.66 18.38
N GLU A 250 11.44 -11.34 18.87
CA GLU A 250 10.54 -12.29 19.53
C GLU A 250 9.65 -12.88 18.43
N VAL A 251 9.83 -14.21 18.12
CA VAL A 251 9.25 -14.80 16.92
C VAL A 251 8.75 -16.23 17.16
N GLU A 252 7.57 -16.52 16.63
CA GLU A 252 7.03 -17.88 16.47
C GLU A 252 6.92 -18.15 14.97
N ALA A 253 7.69 -19.09 14.44
CA ALA A 253 7.79 -19.33 13.01
C ALA A 253 7.73 -20.79 12.63
N THR A 254 6.92 -21.10 11.59
CA THR A 254 6.96 -22.33 10.81
C THR A 254 7.38 -22.02 9.39
N ILE A 255 8.58 -22.46 9.01
CA ILE A 255 9.20 -22.15 7.71
C ILE A 255 9.27 -23.43 6.89
N CYS A 256 8.92 -23.35 5.61
CA CYS A 256 8.79 -24.50 4.72
C CYS A 256 10.01 -24.72 3.82
N THR A 257 10.93 -23.77 3.73
CA THR A 257 12.13 -23.81 2.87
C THR A 257 13.43 -23.82 3.69
N PRO A 258 14.55 -24.31 3.14
CA PRO A 258 15.88 -24.06 3.70
C PRO A 258 16.18 -22.56 3.82
N MET A 259 16.97 -22.18 4.82
CA MET A 259 17.45 -20.82 5.05
C MET A 259 18.98 -20.76 5.02
N ILE A 260 19.56 -19.63 4.63
CA ILE A 260 21.00 -19.42 4.67
C ILE A 260 21.44 -19.24 6.13
N SER A 261 20.87 -18.30 6.86
CA SER A 261 21.23 -18.15 8.29
C SER A 261 20.15 -17.53 9.14
N ILE A 262 20.17 -17.90 10.43
CA ILE A 262 19.37 -17.32 11.51
C ILE A 262 20.32 -16.71 12.51
N LYS A 263 20.06 -15.48 12.95
CA LYS A 263 20.94 -14.76 13.85
C LYS A 263 20.23 -14.26 15.09
N ASN A 264 20.75 -14.65 16.26
CA ASN A 264 20.39 -14.10 17.58
C ASN A 264 18.89 -13.86 17.80
N PRO A 265 17.98 -14.81 17.53
CA PRO A 265 16.57 -14.65 17.89
C PRO A 265 16.46 -14.48 19.41
N ARG A 266 15.73 -13.47 19.84
CA ARG A 266 15.66 -13.10 21.24
C ARG A 266 14.79 -14.05 22.05
N LYS A 267 13.65 -14.50 21.49
CA LYS A 267 12.66 -15.34 22.16
C LYS A 267 11.72 -16.01 21.18
N GLY A 268 11.13 -17.14 21.58
CA GLY A 268 10.15 -17.88 20.82
C GLY A 268 10.76 -19.07 20.10
N THR A 269 10.03 -19.66 19.16
CA THR A 269 10.41 -20.90 18.49
C THR A 269 10.39 -20.76 16.99
N ILE A 270 11.47 -21.15 16.33
CA ILE A 270 11.61 -21.17 14.87
C ILE A 270 11.74 -22.63 14.42
N VAL A 271 10.76 -23.13 13.68
CA VAL A 271 10.80 -24.47 13.07
C VAL A 271 11.15 -24.32 11.59
N VAL A 272 12.25 -24.93 11.16
CA VAL A 272 12.79 -24.83 9.80
C VAL A 272 13.25 -26.21 9.31
N PRO A 273 13.09 -26.58 8.02
CA PRO A 273 13.56 -27.86 7.52
C PRO A 273 15.08 -27.97 7.49
N GLN A 274 15.78 -26.90 7.16
CA GLN A 274 17.24 -26.83 7.12
C GLN A 274 17.68 -25.36 7.28
N VAL A 275 18.81 -25.15 7.91
CA VAL A 275 19.51 -23.87 7.97
C VAL A 275 21.02 -24.12 7.86
N ASP A 276 21.71 -23.34 7.03
CA ASP A 276 23.13 -23.55 6.78
C ASP A 276 23.99 -23.02 7.94
N GLU A 277 23.58 -21.88 8.56
CA GLU A 277 24.29 -21.27 9.68
C GLU A 277 23.34 -20.77 10.78
N ILE A 278 23.64 -21.08 12.02
CA ILE A 278 22.97 -20.54 13.20
C ILE A 278 23.99 -19.72 13.99
N ILE A 279 23.74 -18.42 14.14
CA ILE A 279 24.61 -17.47 14.83
C ILE A 279 23.96 -17.12 16.18
N MET A 280 24.60 -17.52 17.30
CA MET A 280 24.15 -17.26 18.67
C MET A 280 25.33 -16.64 19.45
N ASP A 281 25.67 -15.42 19.09
CA ASP A 281 26.81 -14.66 19.68
C ASP A 281 26.40 -13.48 20.58
N ASP A 282 25.09 -13.34 20.83
CA ASP A 282 24.50 -12.39 21.79
C ASP A 282 23.95 -13.15 23.01
N ASP A 283 24.41 -12.84 24.20
CA ASP A 283 23.98 -13.48 25.46
C ASP A 283 22.46 -13.34 25.73
N ALA A 284 21.78 -12.42 25.07
CA ALA A 284 20.32 -12.23 25.15
C ALA A 284 19.54 -13.04 24.10
N ALA A 285 20.19 -13.85 23.28
CA ALA A 285 19.56 -14.69 22.30
C ALA A 285 19.06 -16.01 22.96
N GLU A 286 17.79 -16.06 23.32
CA GLU A 286 17.12 -17.17 24.00
C GLU A 286 16.13 -17.92 23.10
N GLY A 287 16.01 -17.54 21.82
CA GLY A 287 15.10 -18.18 20.87
C GLY A 287 15.49 -19.62 20.56
N GLU A 288 14.52 -20.54 20.52
CA GLU A 288 14.72 -21.94 20.18
C GLU A 288 14.64 -22.13 18.66
N ILE A 289 15.61 -22.86 18.08
CA ILE A 289 15.63 -23.20 16.66
C ILE A 289 15.54 -24.70 16.53
N ILE A 290 14.45 -25.19 15.90
CA ILE A 290 14.17 -26.60 15.66
C ILE A 290 14.39 -26.91 14.18
N VAL A 291 15.45 -27.66 13.87
CA VAL A 291 15.73 -28.13 12.52
C VAL A 291 15.09 -29.49 12.32
N SER A 292 14.01 -29.54 11.54
CA SER A 292 13.19 -30.76 11.39
C SER A 292 13.80 -31.83 10.47
N GLY A 293 14.73 -31.44 9.59
CA GLY A 293 15.37 -32.33 8.62
C GLY A 293 14.45 -32.82 7.49
N LYS A 294 13.19 -32.36 7.44
CA LYS A 294 12.24 -32.66 6.37
C LYS A 294 11.49 -31.40 5.98
N PRO A 295 11.36 -31.08 4.68
CA PRO A 295 10.50 -29.99 4.25
C PRO A 295 9.05 -30.34 4.65
N PHE A 296 8.31 -29.31 5.11
CA PHE A 296 6.88 -29.46 5.37
C PHE A 296 6.17 -29.67 4.01
N GLN A 297 5.39 -30.72 3.89
CA GLN A 297 4.53 -30.93 2.71
C GLN A 297 3.35 -29.95 2.83
N GLN A 298 3.15 -29.15 1.80
CA GLN A 298 1.99 -28.26 1.64
C GLN A 298 0.70 -29.06 1.52
#